data_c889e6f61e19fa6b47200b5a7986fca8
#
_entry.id   c889e6f61e19fa6b47200b5a7986fca8
#
_cell.length_a   1.000
_cell.length_b   1.000
_cell.length_c   1.000
_cell.angle_alpha   90.00
_cell.angle_beta   90.00
_cell.angle_gamma   90.00
#
_symmetry.space_group_name_H-M   'P 1'
#
loop_
_entity.id
_entity.type
_entity.pdbx_description
1 polymer ?
#
loop_
_entity_poly.entity_id
_entity_poly.type
_entity_poly.pdbx_seq_one_letter_code
_entity_poly.pdbx_strand_id
1 'polypeptide(L)'
;MLIVCAEQARVEAELLGGLLSCPSCRGMLGPWGHARERVTRRGSGDWRWRPRRARCRGCQGTHVLLADLCLLRRQDEVEVIGVAIEAHVAGEGHRPIAARLGVPAGTVRGWLRRFAERAELIRALFTRCAVVLDPMLGSVLPAGSGIADALEALAVAARAWVLRFGPGPVWWIVGRLSAGGLLSRNTSSLATTRW
;
A
#
# COMPACT_ATOMS: atom_id res chain seq x y z
N MET A 1 8.19 -0.49 10.40
CA MET A 1 7.90 0.47 9.32
C MET A 1 6.47 0.93 9.49
N LEU A 2 6.15 2.17 9.21
CA LEU A 2 4.81 2.74 9.34
C LEU A 2 4.48 3.50 8.06
N ILE A 3 3.25 3.36 7.55
CA ILE A 3 2.75 4.15 6.43
C ILE A 3 2.19 5.46 6.98
N VAL A 4 2.61 6.56 6.37
CA VAL A 4 2.21 7.93 6.74
C VAL A 4 1.85 8.73 5.49
N CYS A 5 1.24 9.89 5.65
CA CYS A 5 0.96 10.80 4.55
C CYS A 5 2.24 11.11 3.75
N ALA A 6 2.10 11.32 2.44
CA ALA A 6 3.22 11.72 1.58
C ALA A 6 3.72 13.16 1.87
N GLU A 7 2.89 13.99 2.49
CA GLU A 7 3.23 15.37 2.84
C GLU A 7 4.19 15.41 4.05
N GLN A 8 5.45 15.73 3.80
CA GLN A 8 6.49 15.70 4.83
C GLN A 8 6.25 16.67 5.99
N ALA A 9 5.72 17.86 5.71
CA ALA A 9 5.40 18.84 6.75
C ALA A 9 4.35 18.29 7.74
N ARG A 10 3.33 17.62 7.23
CA ARG A 10 2.31 16.97 8.04
C ARG A 10 2.89 15.83 8.89
N VAL A 11 3.75 15.00 8.31
CA VAL A 11 4.42 13.91 9.05
C VAL A 11 5.26 14.47 10.19
N GLU A 12 5.96 15.58 9.97
CA GLU A 12 6.77 16.23 11.01
C GLU A 12 5.87 16.79 12.13
N ALA A 13 4.77 17.46 11.78
CA ALA A 13 3.81 17.95 12.76
C ALA A 13 3.19 16.80 13.58
N GLU A 14 2.80 15.70 12.95
CA GLU A 14 2.26 14.52 13.61
C GLU A 14 3.28 13.84 14.55
N LEU A 15 4.57 13.79 14.15
CA LEU A 15 5.64 13.27 14.99
C LEU A 15 5.90 14.15 16.22
N LEU A 16 6.00 15.46 16.03
CA LEU A 16 6.24 16.42 17.10
C LEU A 16 5.05 16.49 18.05
N GLY A 17 3.84 16.40 17.53
CA GLY A 17 2.59 16.36 18.29
C GLY A 17 2.32 15.02 18.99
N GLY A 18 3.17 13.97 18.79
CA GLY A 18 2.99 12.66 19.40
C GLY A 18 1.77 11.87 18.88
N LEU A 19 1.27 12.22 17.69
CA LEU A 19 0.07 11.62 17.10
C LEU A 19 0.35 10.27 16.43
N LEU A 20 1.64 9.95 16.18
CA LEU A 20 2.01 8.69 15.56
C LEU A 20 2.29 7.62 16.63
N SER A 21 1.63 6.47 16.48
CA SER A 21 1.76 5.33 17.38
C SER A 21 2.63 4.23 16.80
N CYS A 22 3.38 3.56 17.66
CA CYS A 22 4.21 2.41 17.31
C CYS A 22 3.34 1.21 16.87
N PRO A 23 3.58 0.62 15.70
CA PRO A 23 2.79 -0.53 15.23
C PRO A 23 3.00 -1.79 16.09
N SER A 24 4.08 -1.86 16.88
CA SER A 24 4.39 -3.03 17.70
C SER A 24 3.79 -2.98 19.12
N CYS A 25 3.86 -1.81 19.80
CA CYS A 25 3.44 -1.68 21.20
C CYS A 25 2.46 -0.53 21.44
N ARG A 26 2.06 0.22 20.40
CA ARG A 26 1.21 1.42 20.46
C ARG A 26 1.77 2.60 21.26
N GLY A 27 2.99 2.50 21.76
CA GLY A 27 3.67 3.62 22.40
C GLY A 27 3.92 4.76 21.42
N MET A 28 4.07 5.98 21.93
CA MET A 28 4.28 7.18 21.14
C MET A 28 5.59 7.11 20.36
N LEU A 29 5.56 7.50 19.08
CA LEU A 29 6.74 7.66 18.24
C LEU A 29 7.29 9.07 18.35
N GLY A 30 8.59 9.19 18.51
CA GLY A 30 9.32 10.46 18.48
C GLY A 30 10.30 10.54 17.29
N PRO A 31 10.75 11.74 16.92
CA PRO A 31 11.71 11.95 15.83
C PRO A 31 13.03 11.20 16.06
N TRP A 32 13.58 10.55 15.02
CA TRP A 32 14.83 9.78 15.08
C TRP A 32 15.70 9.94 13.82
N GLY A 33 15.75 11.13 13.24
CA GLY A 33 16.51 11.41 12.03
C GLY A 33 15.81 10.98 10.74
N HIS A 34 16.59 10.68 9.70
CA HIS A 34 16.09 10.33 8.36
C HIS A 34 16.72 9.02 7.88
N ALA A 35 16.02 8.33 7.00
CA ALA A 35 16.56 7.22 6.23
C ALA A 35 17.37 7.74 5.02
N ARG A 36 17.97 6.82 4.25
CA ARG A 36 18.63 7.18 2.99
C ARG A 36 17.63 7.78 2.03
N GLU A 37 18.10 8.71 1.21
CA GLU A 37 17.31 9.24 0.09
C GLU A 37 16.80 8.11 -0.80
N ARG A 38 15.58 8.28 -1.28
CA ARG A 38 14.92 7.36 -2.20
C ARG A 38 14.41 8.12 -3.41
N VAL A 39 14.40 7.42 -4.53
CA VAL A 39 13.68 7.85 -5.72
C VAL A 39 12.45 6.97 -5.85
N THR A 40 11.28 7.58 -5.96
CA THR A 40 10.03 6.90 -6.29
C THR A 40 9.60 7.33 -7.68
N ARG A 41 9.48 6.38 -8.59
CA ARG A 41 9.00 6.62 -9.96
C ARG A 41 7.49 6.79 -9.92
N ARG A 42 7.01 7.92 -10.36
CA ARG A 42 5.59 8.29 -10.43
C ARG A 42 5.17 8.46 -11.88
N GLY A 43 3.87 8.38 -12.14
CA GLY A 43 3.35 8.70 -13.47
C GLY A 43 3.67 10.13 -13.93
N SER A 44 3.89 11.06 -12.99
CA SER A 44 4.24 12.47 -13.23
C SER A 44 5.76 12.76 -13.20
N GLY A 45 6.61 11.73 -13.12
CA GLY A 45 8.07 11.87 -13.01
C GLY A 45 8.64 11.40 -11.68
N ASP A 46 9.96 11.37 -11.57
CA ASP A 46 10.68 10.87 -10.41
C ASP A 46 10.55 11.82 -9.21
N TRP A 47 10.19 11.27 -8.07
CA TRP A 47 10.14 11.97 -6.80
C TRP A 47 11.31 11.55 -5.90
N ARG A 48 12.24 12.49 -5.64
CA ARG A 48 13.36 12.32 -4.72
C ARG A 48 12.97 12.79 -3.33
N TRP A 49 13.13 11.94 -2.32
CA TRP A 49 12.75 12.26 -0.96
C TRP A 49 13.53 11.45 0.08
N ARG A 50 13.59 11.96 1.30
CA ARG A 50 14.23 11.28 2.43
C ARG A 50 13.19 10.90 3.46
N PRO A 51 12.84 9.59 3.60
CA PRO A 51 11.90 9.14 4.59
C PRO A 51 12.31 9.53 6.00
N ARG A 52 11.37 10.03 6.78
CA ARG A 52 11.59 10.27 8.21
C ARG A 52 11.74 8.95 8.94
N ARG A 53 12.57 8.92 9.99
CA ARG A 53 12.63 7.81 10.95
C ARG A 53 12.05 8.25 12.28
N ALA A 54 11.41 7.31 12.94
CA ALA A 54 10.87 7.50 14.27
C ALA A 54 11.34 6.40 15.21
N ARG A 55 11.47 6.71 16.50
CA ARG A 55 11.76 5.75 17.56
C ARG A 55 10.63 5.71 18.56
N CYS A 56 10.21 4.53 18.94
CA CYS A 56 9.18 4.34 19.95
C CYS A 56 9.73 4.67 21.35
N ARG A 57 9.02 5.48 22.11
CA ARG A 57 9.38 5.79 23.50
C ARG A 57 9.16 4.60 24.44
N GLY A 58 8.23 3.69 24.14
CA GLY A 58 7.96 2.49 24.93
C GLY A 58 8.94 1.36 24.63
N CYS A 59 8.84 0.73 23.45
CA CYS A 59 9.65 -0.45 23.12
C CYS A 59 11.02 -0.15 22.50
N GLN A 60 11.39 1.12 22.32
CA GLN A 60 12.64 1.58 21.72
C GLN A 60 12.85 1.15 20.25
N GLY A 61 11.89 0.46 19.65
CA GLY A 61 11.93 0.06 18.23
C GLY A 61 11.97 1.26 17.29
N THR A 62 12.77 1.15 16.22
CA THR A 62 12.86 2.22 15.21
C THR A 62 12.04 1.88 13.98
N HIS A 63 11.39 2.88 13.40
CA HIS A 63 10.52 2.76 12.24
C HIS A 63 10.92 3.77 11.17
N VAL A 64 10.94 3.32 9.91
CA VAL A 64 10.96 4.22 8.75
C VAL A 64 9.50 4.58 8.45
N LEU A 65 9.23 5.87 8.31
CA LEU A 65 7.95 6.40 7.92
C LEU A 65 7.90 6.43 6.39
N LEU A 66 7.11 5.54 5.80
CA LEU A 66 6.99 5.39 4.36
C LEU A 66 5.75 6.12 3.89
N ALA A 67 5.90 6.95 2.85
CA ALA A 67 4.77 7.65 2.23
C ALA A 67 3.71 6.66 1.72
N ASP A 68 2.45 6.99 1.91
CA ASP A 68 1.28 6.16 1.59
C ASP A 68 1.07 5.90 0.09
N LEU A 69 1.78 6.63 -0.76
CA LEU A 69 1.86 6.34 -2.20
C LEU A 69 2.93 5.28 -2.55
N CYS A 70 3.68 4.78 -1.56
CA CYS A 70 4.74 3.80 -1.78
C CYS A 70 4.38 2.43 -1.23
N LEU A 71 4.79 1.37 -1.93
CA LEU A 71 4.78 0.02 -1.40
C LEU A 71 6.14 -0.37 -0.80
N LEU A 72 6.13 -1.27 0.18
CA LEU A 72 7.33 -1.79 0.83
C LEU A 72 8.30 -2.39 -0.21
N ARG A 73 9.56 -1.89 -0.18
CA ARG A 73 10.64 -2.36 -1.06
C ARG A 73 10.35 -2.19 -2.55
N ARG A 74 9.50 -1.21 -2.92
CA ARG A 74 9.26 -0.82 -4.31
C ARG A 74 9.77 0.59 -4.55
N GLN A 75 10.19 0.86 -5.78
CA GLN A 75 10.61 2.18 -6.23
C GLN A 75 9.51 2.88 -7.04
N ASP A 76 8.46 2.14 -7.37
CA ASP A 76 7.36 2.64 -8.16
C ASP A 76 6.19 2.99 -7.25
N GLU A 77 5.49 4.05 -7.60
CA GLU A 77 4.26 4.50 -6.94
C GLU A 77 3.19 3.40 -7.00
N VAL A 78 2.40 3.29 -5.96
CA VAL A 78 1.35 2.26 -5.87
C VAL A 78 0.36 2.36 -7.05
N GLU A 79 0.07 3.56 -7.53
CA GLU A 79 -0.79 3.82 -8.69
C GLU A 79 -0.23 3.19 -9.97
N VAL A 80 1.06 3.39 -10.25
CA VAL A 80 1.75 2.80 -11.41
C VAL A 80 1.69 1.28 -11.38
N ILE A 81 1.91 0.70 -10.19
CA ILE A 81 1.81 -0.75 -9.99
C ILE A 81 0.38 -1.23 -10.18
N GLY A 82 -0.59 -0.48 -9.69
CA GLY A 82 -2.00 -0.79 -9.77
C GLY A 82 -2.51 -0.83 -11.20
N VAL A 83 -2.21 0.19 -11.98
CA VAL A 83 -2.54 0.25 -13.42
C VAL A 83 -1.96 -0.96 -14.17
N ALA A 84 -0.76 -1.44 -13.79
CA ALA A 84 -0.20 -2.65 -14.40
C ALA A 84 -0.99 -3.92 -14.03
N ILE A 85 -1.49 -4.02 -12.82
CA ILE A 85 -2.29 -5.16 -12.36
C ILE A 85 -3.66 -5.18 -13.08
N GLU A 86 -4.33 -4.03 -13.15
CA GLU A 86 -5.62 -3.88 -13.84
C GLU A 86 -5.52 -4.25 -15.34
N ALA A 87 -4.52 -3.71 -16.03
CA ALA A 87 -4.28 -4.01 -17.43
C ALA A 87 -4.00 -5.50 -17.66
N HIS A 88 -3.30 -6.15 -16.73
CA HIS A 88 -3.04 -7.58 -16.82
C HIS A 88 -4.32 -8.42 -16.63
N VAL A 89 -5.16 -8.05 -15.70
CA VAL A 89 -6.48 -8.70 -15.50
C VAL A 89 -7.37 -8.51 -16.73
N ALA A 90 -7.26 -7.36 -17.40
CA ALA A 90 -7.93 -7.10 -18.68
C ALA A 90 -7.31 -7.87 -19.88
N GLY A 91 -6.27 -8.70 -19.66
CA GLY A 91 -5.66 -9.55 -20.68
C GLY A 91 -4.38 -9.00 -21.33
N GLU A 92 -3.91 -7.82 -20.92
CA GLU A 92 -2.68 -7.23 -21.49
C GLU A 92 -1.42 -7.94 -20.97
N GLY A 93 -0.49 -8.24 -21.85
CA GLY A 93 0.78 -8.87 -21.51
C GLY A 93 1.76 -7.90 -20.82
N HIS A 94 2.67 -8.42 -20.00
CA HIS A 94 3.61 -7.59 -19.23
C HIS A 94 4.54 -6.70 -20.09
N ARG A 95 4.84 -7.07 -21.37
CA ARG A 95 5.69 -6.28 -22.25
C ARG A 95 5.01 -4.99 -22.75
N PRO A 96 3.79 -5.02 -23.34
CA PRO A 96 3.07 -3.81 -23.71
C PRO A 96 2.75 -2.93 -22.50
N ILE A 97 2.35 -3.51 -21.35
CA ILE A 97 2.17 -2.75 -20.10
C ILE A 97 3.46 -1.99 -19.75
N ALA A 98 4.60 -2.67 -19.78
CA ALA A 98 5.90 -2.08 -19.47
C ALA A 98 6.26 -0.92 -20.41
N ALA A 99 6.05 -1.10 -21.72
CA ALA A 99 6.29 -0.07 -22.71
C ALA A 99 5.43 1.18 -22.45
N ARG A 100 4.14 0.99 -22.19
CA ARG A 100 3.19 2.08 -21.89
C ARG A 100 3.53 2.84 -20.60
N LEU A 101 4.01 2.14 -19.57
CA LEU A 101 4.35 2.73 -18.27
C LEU A 101 5.79 3.26 -18.19
N GLY A 102 6.62 3.07 -19.22
CA GLY A 102 8.03 3.44 -19.20
C GLY A 102 8.85 2.68 -18.14
N VAL A 103 8.46 1.44 -17.81
CA VAL A 103 9.09 0.62 -16.77
C VAL A 103 9.70 -0.64 -17.41
N PRO A 104 10.87 -1.14 -16.93
CA PRO A 104 11.45 -2.38 -17.47
C PRO A 104 10.47 -3.56 -17.40
N ALA A 105 10.35 -4.34 -18.47
CA ALA A 105 9.41 -5.47 -18.57
C ALA A 105 9.61 -6.52 -17.47
N GLY A 106 10.86 -6.74 -17.03
CA GLY A 106 11.17 -7.62 -15.90
C GLY A 106 10.61 -7.12 -14.57
N THR A 107 10.50 -5.81 -14.40
CA THR A 107 9.90 -5.18 -13.21
C THR A 107 8.40 -5.41 -13.18
N VAL A 108 7.69 -5.13 -14.29
CA VAL A 108 6.26 -5.39 -14.41
C VAL A 108 5.95 -6.87 -14.21
N ARG A 109 6.68 -7.76 -14.91
CA ARG A 109 6.55 -9.21 -14.70
C ARG A 109 6.73 -9.60 -13.23
N GLY A 110 7.67 -8.96 -12.53
CA GLY A 110 7.92 -9.18 -11.11
C GLY A 110 6.75 -8.74 -10.21
N TRP A 111 6.06 -7.64 -10.53
CA TRP A 111 4.87 -7.21 -9.79
C TRP A 111 3.71 -8.18 -10.00
N LEU A 112 3.40 -8.51 -11.24
CA LEU A 112 2.29 -9.39 -11.61
C LEU A 112 2.46 -10.77 -10.98
N ARG A 113 3.67 -11.36 -11.06
CA ARG A 113 3.96 -12.64 -10.40
C ARG A 113 3.73 -12.57 -8.90
N ARG A 114 4.23 -11.52 -8.21
CA ARG A 114 4.06 -11.39 -6.76
C ARG A 114 2.61 -11.16 -6.37
N PHE A 115 1.86 -10.45 -7.18
CA PHE A 115 0.43 -10.26 -6.96
C PHE A 115 -0.30 -11.60 -7.10
N ALA A 116 -0.03 -12.36 -8.16
CA ALA A 116 -0.59 -13.70 -8.38
C ALA A 116 -0.26 -14.68 -7.25
N GLU A 117 1.02 -14.75 -6.82
CA GLU A 117 1.48 -15.59 -5.70
C GLU A 117 0.75 -15.29 -4.38
N ARG A 118 0.16 -14.09 -4.26
CA ARG A 118 -0.49 -13.61 -3.05
C ARG A 118 -1.97 -13.36 -3.19
N ALA A 119 -2.54 -13.68 -4.34
CA ALA A 119 -3.92 -13.33 -4.68
C ALA A 119 -4.91 -13.73 -3.59
N GLU A 120 -4.82 -14.94 -3.05
CA GLU A 120 -5.70 -15.41 -1.99
C GLU A 120 -5.52 -14.64 -0.67
N LEU A 121 -4.29 -14.33 -0.28
CA LEU A 121 -4.03 -13.52 0.92
C LEU A 121 -4.56 -12.09 0.75
N ILE A 122 -4.42 -11.53 -0.45
CA ILE A 122 -4.93 -10.20 -0.79
C ILE A 122 -6.45 -10.23 -0.75
N ARG A 123 -7.07 -11.19 -1.43
CA ARG A 123 -8.52 -11.38 -1.42
C ARG A 123 -9.06 -11.44 0.02
N ALA A 124 -8.50 -12.33 0.85
CA ALA A 124 -8.93 -12.51 2.23
C ALA A 124 -8.76 -11.24 3.09
N LEU A 125 -7.64 -10.52 2.92
CA LEU A 125 -7.39 -9.26 3.62
C LEU A 125 -8.45 -8.22 3.25
N PHE A 126 -8.62 -7.97 1.94
CA PHE A 126 -9.48 -6.88 1.48
C PHE A 126 -10.96 -7.19 1.66
N THR A 127 -11.38 -8.45 1.58
CA THR A 127 -12.73 -8.85 1.99
C THR A 127 -12.97 -8.51 3.47
N ARG A 128 -12.03 -8.81 4.37
CA ARG A 128 -12.13 -8.40 5.78
C ARG A 128 -12.16 -6.88 5.96
N CYS A 129 -11.32 -6.15 5.23
CA CYS A 129 -11.35 -4.68 5.26
C CYS A 129 -12.71 -4.15 4.82
N ALA A 130 -13.27 -4.69 3.73
CA ALA A 130 -14.56 -4.29 3.21
C ALA A 130 -15.69 -4.50 4.24
N VAL A 131 -15.75 -5.67 4.88
CA VAL A 131 -16.75 -5.98 5.92
C VAL A 131 -16.59 -5.08 7.15
N VAL A 132 -15.36 -4.77 7.57
CA VAL A 132 -15.11 -3.86 8.71
C VAL A 132 -15.51 -2.42 8.38
N LEU A 133 -15.31 -2.00 7.13
CA LEU A 133 -15.65 -0.64 6.67
C LEU A 133 -17.14 -0.49 6.41
N ASP A 134 -17.78 -1.53 5.90
CA ASP A 134 -19.21 -1.59 5.60
C ASP A 134 -19.78 -2.95 6.07
N PRO A 135 -20.29 -3.04 7.31
CA PRO A 135 -20.87 -4.27 7.84
C PRO A 135 -22.13 -4.75 7.10
N MET A 136 -22.77 -3.88 6.33
CA MET A 136 -23.94 -4.21 5.51
C MET A 136 -23.56 -4.71 4.11
N LEU A 137 -22.26 -4.79 3.83
CA LEU A 137 -21.77 -5.29 2.55
C LEU A 137 -22.20 -6.74 2.33
N GLY A 138 -22.79 -6.99 1.18
CA GLY A 138 -23.07 -8.36 0.72
C GLY A 138 -21.79 -9.14 0.39
N SER A 139 -21.96 -10.37 -0.07
CA SER A 139 -20.82 -11.22 -0.47
C SER A 139 -20.05 -10.63 -1.63
N VAL A 140 -18.72 -10.66 -1.55
CA VAL A 140 -17.83 -10.38 -2.69
C VAL A 140 -17.93 -11.56 -3.66
N LEU A 141 -18.41 -11.32 -4.86
CA LEU A 141 -18.60 -12.37 -5.86
C LEU A 141 -17.28 -12.76 -6.53
N PRO A 142 -17.11 -14.04 -6.92
CA PRO A 142 -15.98 -14.46 -7.72
C PRO A 142 -15.93 -13.76 -9.08
N ALA A 143 -14.74 -13.37 -9.52
CA ALA A 143 -14.50 -12.69 -10.80
C ALA A 143 -13.84 -13.61 -11.86
N GLY A 144 -13.80 -14.91 -11.61
CA GLY A 144 -13.42 -15.93 -12.59
C GLY A 144 -11.94 -16.37 -12.55
N SER A 145 -11.10 -15.71 -11.76
CA SER A 145 -9.73 -16.19 -11.49
C SER A 145 -9.23 -15.63 -10.16
N GLY A 146 -8.27 -16.32 -9.52
CA GLY A 146 -7.75 -15.87 -8.23
C GLY A 146 -7.16 -14.45 -8.26
N ILE A 147 -6.58 -14.01 -9.37
CA ILE A 147 -6.05 -12.65 -9.55
C ILE A 147 -7.21 -11.66 -9.70
N ALA A 148 -8.22 -12.00 -10.49
CA ALA A 148 -9.39 -11.16 -10.68
C ALA A 148 -10.22 -11.07 -9.38
N ASP A 149 -10.38 -12.17 -8.65
CA ASP A 149 -11.04 -12.19 -7.34
C ASP A 149 -10.32 -11.29 -6.31
N ALA A 150 -8.99 -11.29 -6.33
CA ALA A 150 -8.20 -10.40 -5.49
C ALA A 150 -8.41 -8.93 -5.87
N LEU A 151 -8.45 -8.62 -7.17
CA LEU A 151 -8.69 -7.27 -7.66
C LEU A 151 -10.10 -6.80 -7.32
N GLU A 152 -11.11 -7.65 -7.45
CA GLU A 152 -12.50 -7.36 -7.05
C GLU A 152 -12.58 -7.03 -5.56
N ALA A 153 -11.97 -7.85 -4.70
CA ALA A 153 -11.95 -7.60 -3.26
C ALA A 153 -11.28 -6.25 -2.91
N LEU A 154 -10.22 -5.88 -3.64
CA LEU A 154 -9.59 -4.56 -3.52
C LEU A 154 -10.55 -3.43 -3.88
N ALA A 155 -11.25 -3.55 -5.01
CA ALA A 155 -12.19 -2.55 -5.48
C ALA A 155 -13.35 -2.36 -4.49
N VAL A 156 -13.91 -3.46 -3.98
CA VAL A 156 -14.97 -3.43 -2.97
C VAL A 156 -14.52 -2.77 -1.68
N ALA A 157 -13.32 -3.09 -1.18
CA ALA A 157 -12.78 -2.45 0.03
C ALA A 157 -12.49 -0.96 -0.18
N ALA A 158 -11.97 -0.58 -1.36
CA ALA A 158 -11.75 0.83 -1.69
C ALA A 158 -13.08 1.60 -1.78
N ARG A 159 -14.13 1.01 -2.35
CA ARG A 159 -15.48 1.60 -2.38
C ARG A 159 -16.04 1.78 -0.97
N ALA A 160 -15.94 0.76 -0.10
CA ALA A 160 -16.37 0.85 1.29
C ALA A 160 -15.60 1.95 2.05
N TRP A 161 -14.29 2.11 1.79
CA TRP A 161 -13.50 3.21 2.31
C TRP A 161 -14.04 4.58 1.87
N VAL A 162 -14.31 4.75 0.56
CA VAL A 162 -14.82 6.01 0.00
C VAL A 162 -16.17 6.39 0.62
N LEU A 163 -17.06 5.42 0.81
CA LEU A 163 -18.36 5.66 1.44
C LEU A 163 -18.22 6.12 2.90
N ARG A 164 -17.20 5.66 3.62
CA ARG A 164 -17.00 5.97 5.04
C ARG A 164 -16.15 7.21 5.29
N PHE A 165 -15.13 7.47 4.46
CA PHE A 165 -14.12 8.50 4.72
C PHE A 165 -14.03 9.58 3.63
N GLY A 166 -14.79 9.43 2.55
CA GLY A 166 -14.76 10.34 1.40
C GLY A 166 -13.85 9.85 0.26
N PRO A 167 -13.86 10.58 -0.87
CA PRO A 167 -13.19 10.18 -2.11
C PRO A 167 -11.66 10.14 -1.95
N GLY A 168 -11.03 9.23 -2.70
CA GLY A 168 -9.59 9.10 -2.81
C GLY A 168 -9.20 8.15 -3.93
N PRO A 169 -7.96 8.22 -4.45
CA PRO A 169 -7.48 7.28 -5.46
C PRO A 169 -7.50 5.84 -4.96
N VAL A 170 -8.00 4.92 -5.77
CA VAL A 170 -8.19 3.51 -5.38
C VAL A 170 -6.88 2.89 -4.88
N TRP A 171 -5.81 3.02 -5.64
CA TRP A 171 -4.53 2.41 -5.29
C TRP A 171 -3.84 3.04 -4.09
N TRP A 172 -4.08 4.33 -3.83
CA TRP A 172 -3.66 4.97 -2.58
C TRP A 172 -4.38 4.34 -1.38
N ILE A 173 -5.72 4.13 -1.47
CA ILE A 173 -6.50 3.43 -0.44
C ILE A 173 -5.95 2.01 -0.24
N VAL A 174 -5.68 1.28 -1.31
CA VAL A 174 -5.09 -0.07 -1.28
C VAL A 174 -3.72 -0.08 -0.58
N GLY A 175 -2.87 0.91 -0.88
CA GLY A 175 -1.58 1.10 -0.22
C GLY A 175 -1.73 1.24 1.29
N ARG A 176 -2.66 2.06 1.74
CA ARG A 176 -2.97 2.27 3.17
C ARG A 176 -3.56 1.02 3.82
N LEU A 177 -4.59 0.42 3.23
CA LEU A 177 -5.24 -0.78 3.74
C LEU A 177 -4.29 -1.97 3.88
N SER A 178 -3.32 -2.09 2.98
CA SER A 178 -2.28 -3.12 3.04
C SER A 178 -1.06 -2.73 3.89
N ALA A 179 -1.06 -1.56 4.55
CA ALA A 179 0.11 -0.99 5.22
C ALA A 179 1.37 -1.03 4.32
N GLY A 180 1.20 -0.76 3.01
CA GLY A 180 2.24 -0.85 1.99
C GLY A 180 2.69 -2.27 1.65
N GLY A 181 2.11 -3.29 2.26
CA GLY A 181 2.56 -4.68 2.17
C GLY A 181 2.02 -5.47 0.99
N LEU A 182 1.26 -4.86 0.06
CA LEU A 182 0.56 -5.55 -1.03
C LEU A 182 1.42 -6.60 -1.75
N LEU A 183 2.64 -6.23 -2.14
CA LEU A 183 3.58 -7.11 -2.86
C LEU A 183 4.74 -7.60 -1.98
N SER A 184 4.65 -7.47 -0.65
CA SER A 184 5.70 -7.90 0.27
C SER A 184 5.53 -9.36 0.66
N ARG A 185 6.61 -10.16 0.65
CA ARG A 185 6.59 -11.54 1.13
C ARG A 185 6.50 -11.65 2.65
N ASN A 186 6.71 -10.58 3.38
CA ASN A 186 6.60 -10.58 4.83
C ASN A 186 5.13 -10.53 5.23
N THR A 187 4.54 -11.68 5.53
CA THR A 187 3.11 -11.86 5.85
C THR A 187 2.71 -11.18 7.16
N SER A 188 3.63 -10.92 8.07
CA SER A 188 3.33 -10.23 9.35
C SER A 188 2.80 -8.81 9.14
N SER A 189 3.13 -8.14 8.03
CA SER A 189 2.63 -6.78 7.74
C SER A 189 1.17 -6.75 7.29
N LEU A 190 0.65 -7.83 6.70
CA LEU A 190 -0.76 -7.90 6.26
C LEU A 190 -1.71 -8.34 7.39
N ALA A 191 -1.18 -9.05 8.40
CA ALA A 191 -2.00 -9.58 9.49
C ALA A 191 -2.28 -8.56 10.61
N THR A 192 -1.54 -7.47 10.68
CA THR A 192 -1.53 -6.52 11.81
C THR A 192 -2.26 -5.21 11.56
N THR A 193 -2.91 -5.03 10.43
CA THR A 193 -3.70 -3.82 10.19
C THR A 193 -4.97 -3.88 11.05
N ARG A 194 -4.85 -3.48 12.31
CA ARG A 194 -5.99 -3.16 13.17
C ARG A 194 -6.28 -1.67 12.97
N TRP A 195 -7.45 -1.41 12.47
CA TRP A 195 -8.05 -0.07 12.29
C TRP A 195 -8.55 0.47 13.60
#